data_7a14fd14fe2ae85100aeceaae8aea6ce
#
_entry.id   7a14fd14fe2ae85100aeceaae8aea6ce
#
_cell.length_a   1.000
_cell.length_b   1.000
_cell.length_c   1.000
_cell.angle_alpha   90.00
_cell.angle_beta   90.00
_cell.angle_gamma   90.00
#
_symmetry.space_group_name_H-M   'P 1'
#
loop_
_entity.id
_entity.type
_entity.pdbx_description
1 polymer ?
#
loop_
_entity_poly.entity_id
_entity_poly.type
_entity_poly.pdbx_seq_one_letter_code
_entity_poly.pdbx_strand_id
1 'polypeptide(L)'
;MAPFMRPVTDLFAFVKQGEPAELMRRVGYLPWWSDPGVRISLFRPIAALSHMLDYALWPDGIALQHLHSLGWFFLAVLLVATLYRKVPDMPIAAAALAGLFFAVEDAHAYPAGWLANRNALLCLVFGTATLICHVRWRATGRTRWLALALLLFSVGLGCGEATLGALGYVVAWQLTMEPKQARIRSTTVLLPYLGLVFLWRLLYDTLGYGIAGSRLYVDPGQRPLLFLQTLAERWPVLFAGQWFQIPIDLWILLTVTQRIALSLASTVLAAGIVWLFWPLLKRPVARFWAIGMTLSIVPLCAAFPMDRLLIFSGLGAFGLLALFVDWNLFASSVSSRWRRRAAIALLLLHGPIAAVLLVGRTIGLPMFGDFFTAAARRSPSGPEIAQQTFVYVNGNDFPVVYSRVVRIANGDPAPRRVAQLASMTDTNRIYRKDRYTLVITPGDGFLAHPVDRLFASEDRRFHSGDRIDRPDYQAEVLSVTQDGRPASVSFQFRGPLEDPSLRWLYWKDRRLLEFPLPKVGSSVLLSGISLFPF
;
A
#
# COMPACT_ATOMS: atom_id res chain seq x y z
N MET A 1 13.32 -26.99 -3.69
CA MET A 1 13.38 -25.67 -2.99
C MET A 1 11.96 -25.21 -2.75
N ALA A 2 11.64 -24.84 -1.51
CA ALA A 2 10.32 -24.28 -1.22
C ALA A 2 10.13 -23.02 -2.09
N PRO A 3 8.95 -22.80 -2.70
CA PRO A 3 8.70 -21.70 -3.62
C PRO A 3 8.85 -20.30 -2.98
N PHE A 4 9.18 -20.23 -1.70
CA PHE A 4 9.41 -19.00 -0.92
C PHE A 4 10.86 -18.74 -0.51
N MET A 5 11.80 -19.65 -0.76
CA MET A 5 13.23 -19.32 -0.69
C MET A 5 13.65 -18.60 -1.99
N ARG A 6 12.97 -17.46 -2.27
CA ARG A 6 13.38 -16.58 -3.34
C ARG A 6 14.71 -15.92 -2.96
N PRO A 7 15.59 -15.65 -3.94
CA PRO A 7 16.74 -14.78 -3.71
C PRO A 7 16.24 -13.49 -3.04
N VAL A 8 16.98 -12.94 -2.09
CA VAL A 8 16.59 -11.68 -1.41
C VAL A 8 16.42 -10.54 -2.42
N THR A 9 17.05 -10.63 -3.59
CA THR A 9 16.84 -9.74 -4.73
C THR A 9 15.38 -9.71 -5.22
N ASP A 10 14.63 -10.77 -4.99
CA ASP A 10 13.22 -10.91 -5.38
C ASP A 10 12.23 -10.61 -4.23
N LEU A 11 12.72 -10.05 -3.12
CA LEU A 11 11.92 -9.79 -1.92
C LEU A 11 10.64 -8.97 -2.21
N PHE A 12 10.70 -8.07 -3.17
CA PHE A 12 9.57 -7.22 -3.58
C PHE A 12 8.88 -7.67 -4.87
N ALA A 13 9.19 -8.87 -5.36
CA ALA A 13 8.55 -9.46 -6.54
C ALA A 13 7.52 -10.51 -6.10
N PHE A 14 6.31 -10.06 -5.74
CA PHE A 14 5.25 -10.92 -5.17
C PHE A 14 4.71 -11.90 -6.21
N VAL A 15 4.40 -11.42 -7.42
CA VAL A 15 3.96 -12.23 -8.55
C VAL A 15 4.77 -11.83 -9.77
N LYS A 16 5.67 -12.71 -10.24
CA LYS A 16 6.37 -12.58 -11.51
C LYS A 16 5.60 -13.30 -12.61
N GLN A 17 5.61 -12.80 -13.83
CA GLN A 17 5.04 -13.49 -15.00
C GLN A 17 5.82 -14.77 -15.35
N GLY A 18 5.19 -15.65 -16.13
CA GLY A 18 5.80 -16.89 -16.61
C GLY A 18 5.73 -18.03 -15.59
N GLU A 19 6.75 -18.88 -15.57
CA GLU A 19 6.81 -20.08 -14.73
C GLU A 19 6.55 -19.83 -13.23
N PRO A 20 7.04 -18.74 -12.59
CA PRO A 20 6.72 -18.45 -11.20
C PRO A 20 5.23 -18.24 -10.94
N ALA A 21 4.51 -17.52 -11.82
CA ALA A 21 3.07 -17.32 -11.68
C ALA A 21 2.31 -18.64 -11.86
N GLU A 22 2.75 -19.49 -12.81
CA GLU A 22 2.13 -20.78 -13.02
C GLU A 22 2.34 -21.71 -11.82
N LEU A 23 3.53 -21.71 -11.22
CA LEU A 23 3.77 -22.45 -9.98
C LEU A 23 2.85 -21.95 -8.85
N MET A 24 2.66 -20.64 -8.72
CA MET A 24 1.75 -20.05 -7.74
C MET A 24 0.30 -20.48 -7.98
N ARG A 25 -0.14 -20.58 -9.25
CA ARG A 25 -1.47 -21.13 -9.60
C ARG A 25 -1.58 -22.60 -9.22
N ARG A 26 -0.56 -23.42 -9.52
CA ARG A 26 -0.54 -24.85 -9.19
C ARG A 26 -0.57 -25.11 -7.71
N VAL A 27 0.08 -24.27 -6.90
CA VAL A 27 0.09 -24.39 -5.44
C VAL A 27 -1.16 -23.76 -4.80
N GLY A 28 -1.88 -22.91 -5.54
CA GLY A 28 -3.12 -22.26 -5.12
C GLY A 28 -2.95 -20.91 -4.46
N TYR A 29 -1.77 -20.27 -4.57
CA TYR A 29 -1.57 -18.91 -4.08
C TYR A 29 -2.28 -17.83 -4.93
N LEU A 30 -2.52 -18.14 -6.21
CA LEU A 30 -3.37 -17.34 -7.08
C LEU A 30 -4.73 -18.04 -7.20
N PRO A 31 -5.82 -17.39 -6.78
CA PRO A 31 -7.15 -17.98 -6.84
C PRO A 31 -7.57 -18.26 -8.29
N TRP A 32 -8.61 -19.07 -8.49
CA TRP A 32 -9.06 -19.50 -9.82
C TRP A 32 -9.48 -18.32 -10.71
N TRP A 33 -9.96 -17.24 -10.11
CA TRP A 33 -10.38 -16.01 -10.82
C TRP A 33 -9.23 -15.07 -11.16
N SER A 34 -7.98 -15.38 -10.78
CA SER A 34 -6.83 -14.49 -11.04
C SER A 34 -6.65 -14.21 -12.53
N ASP A 35 -6.25 -12.98 -12.84
CA ASP A 35 -5.92 -12.57 -14.21
C ASP A 35 -4.77 -13.44 -14.75
N PRO A 36 -4.88 -13.96 -16.01
CA PRO A 36 -3.79 -14.74 -16.61
C PRO A 36 -2.45 -13.98 -16.66
N GLY A 37 -2.50 -12.66 -16.89
CA GLY A 37 -1.35 -11.78 -16.99
C GLY A 37 -0.98 -11.09 -15.68
N VAL A 38 -1.50 -11.55 -14.52
CA VAL A 38 -1.23 -10.91 -13.23
C VAL A 38 0.27 -10.81 -12.96
N ARG A 39 0.69 -9.60 -12.61
CA ARG A 39 2.06 -9.27 -12.20
C ARG A 39 2.01 -8.23 -11.09
N ILE A 40 2.71 -8.50 -9.99
CA ILE A 40 2.92 -7.58 -8.88
C ILE A 40 4.39 -7.71 -8.50
N SER A 41 5.24 -6.96 -9.17
CA SER A 41 6.70 -7.05 -9.01
C SER A 41 7.29 -5.64 -8.99
N LEU A 42 7.95 -5.28 -7.89
CA LEU A 42 8.44 -3.93 -7.62
C LEU A 42 9.96 -3.92 -7.66
N PHE A 43 10.54 -2.95 -8.39
CA PHE A 43 11.98 -2.80 -8.54
C PHE A 43 12.57 -2.01 -7.37
N ARG A 44 13.03 -2.71 -6.33
CA ARG A 44 13.55 -2.12 -5.08
C ARG A 44 14.88 -2.75 -4.65
N PRO A 45 15.91 -2.76 -5.51
CA PRO A 45 17.16 -3.47 -5.23
C PRO A 45 17.90 -2.93 -4.00
N ILE A 46 17.92 -1.63 -3.76
CA ILE A 46 18.60 -1.03 -2.59
C ILE A 46 17.88 -1.39 -1.29
N ALA A 47 16.53 -1.40 -1.30
CA ALA A 47 15.78 -1.86 -0.13
C ALA A 47 16.02 -3.36 0.12
N ALA A 48 16.08 -4.19 -0.92
CA ALA A 48 16.42 -5.59 -0.80
C ALA A 48 17.83 -5.79 -0.20
N LEU A 49 18.83 -5.03 -0.64
CA LEU A 49 20.18 -5.05 -0.06
C LEU A 49 20.18 -4.72 1.44
N SER A 50 19.35 -3.76 1.89
CA SER A 50 19.20 -3.46 3.32
C SER A 50 18.68 -4.66 4.14
N HIS A 51 17.78 -5.46 3.57
CA HIS A 51 17.30 -6.70 4.21
C HIS A 51 18.33 -7.83 4.12
N MET A 52 19.09 -7.91 3.01
CA MET A 52 20.21 -8.87 2.92
C MET A 52 21.24 -8.63 4.03
N LEU A 53 21.53 -7.37 4.31
CA LEU A 53 22.44 -7.00 5.42
C LEU A 53 21.90 -7.50 6.75
N ASP A 54 20.61 -7.33 7.03
CA ASP A 54 19.97 -7.84 8.25
C ASP A 54 20.11 -9.35 8.37
N TYR A 55 19.78 -10.08 7.30
CA TYR A 55 19.88 -11.54 7.31
C TYR A 55 21.33 -12.05 7.43
N ALA A 56 22.29 -11.31 6.89
CA ALA A 56 23.70 -11.66 7.00
C ALA A 56 24.26 -11.40 8.41
N LEU A 57 23.85 -10.31 9.07
CA LEU A 57 24.38 -9.90 10.37
C LEU A 57 23.56 -10.46 11.54
N TRP A 58 22.24 -10.55 11.39
CA TRP A 58 21.30 -10.90 12.46
C TRP A 58 20.18 -11.82 11.96
N PRO A 59 20.47 -13.04 11.47
CA PRO A 59 19.46 -13.91 10.85
C PRO A 59 18.25 -14.19 11.76
N ASP A 60 18.51 -14.37 13.07
CA ASP A 60 17.50 -14.64 14.09
C ASP A 60 17.21 -13.43 15.00
N GLY A 61 17.90 -12.30 14.74
CA GLY A 61 17.84 -11.11 15.58
C GLY A 61 16.75 -10.12 15.18
N ILE A 62 15.46 -10.49 15.25
CA ILE A 62 14.33 -9.65 14.86
C ILE A 62 14.39 -8.25 15.51
N ALA A 63 14.75 -8.18 16.81
CA ALA A 63 14.89 -6.91 17.53
C ALA A 63 15.96 -6.00 16.91
N LEU A 64 17.09 -6.56 16.46
CA LEU A 64 18.17 -5.81 15.79
C LEU A 64 17.75 -5.33 14.41
N GLN A 65 16.98 -6.13 13.69
CA GLN A 65 16.40 -5.73 12.40
C GLN A 65 15.40 -4.56 12.57
N HIS A 66 14.60 -4.56 13.64
CA HIS A 66 13.75 -3.41 13.99
C HIS A 66 14.58 -2.19 14.42
N LEU A 67 15.62 -2.37 15.22
CA LEU A 67 16.53 -1.28 15.61
C LEU A 67 17.20 -0.65 14.38
N HIS A 68 17.60 -1.45 13.39
CA HIS A 68 18.09 -0.95 12.11
C HIS A 68 17.04 -0.09 11.37
N SER A 69 15.76 -0.52 11.34
CA SER A 69 14.67 0.30 10.77
C SER A 69 14.47 1.61 11.55
N LEU A 70 14.52 1.57 12.89
CA LEU A 70 14.45 2.78 13.73
C LEU A 70 15.64 3.71 13.50
N GLY A 71 16.84 3.18 13.22
CA GLY A 71 18.00 3.97 12.81
C GLY A 71 17.75 4.75 11.51
N TRP A 72 17.14 4.11 10.50
CA TRP A 72 16.71 4.79 9.28
C TRP A 72 15.63 5.83 9.52
N PHE A 73 14.67 5.56 10.40
CA PHE A 73 13.63 6.53 10.78
C PHE A 73 14.24 7.75 11.47
N PHE A 74 15.14 7.53 12.44
CA PHE A 74 15.86 8.62 13.11
C PHE A 74 16.65 9.48 12.13
N LEU A 75 17.39 8.86 11.21
CA LEU A 75 18.11 9.57 10.15
C LEU A 75 17.16 10.38 9.26
N ALA A 76 15.99 9.81 8.90
CA ALA A 76 14.98 10.52 8.15
C ALA A 76 14.48 11.78 8.87
N VAL A 77 14.16 11.68 10.16
CA VAL A 77 13.75 12.82 11.00
C VAL A 77 14.84 13.92 11.05
N LEU A 78 16.10 13.53 11.23
CA LEU A 78 17.23 14.48 11.22
C LEU A 78 17.37 15.21 9.88
N LEU A 79 17.25 14.47 8.77
CA LEU A 79 17.31 15.07 7.43
C LEU A 79 16.12 15.99 7.17
N VAL A 80 14.93 15.59 7.57
CA VAL A 80 13.71 16.41 7.45
C VAL A 80 13.84 17.72 8.27
N ALA A 81 14.26 17.64 9.52
CA ALA A 81 14.53 18.81 10.34
C ALA A 81 15.61 19.71 9.72
N THR A 82 16.64 19.11 9.11
CA THR A 82 17.68 19.83 8.37
C THR A 82 17.11 20.54 7.14
N LEU A 83 16.24 19.87 6.37
CA LEU A 83 15.58 20.43 5.20
C LEU A 83 14.77 21.67 5.59
N TYR A 84 13.92 21.59 6.64
CA TYR A 84 13.12 22.74 7.10
C TYR A 84 14.01 23.96 7.45
N ARG A 85 15.16 23.71 8.09
CA ARG A 85 16.11 24.77 8.43
C ARG A 85 16.88 25.35 7.24
N LYS A 86 16.94 24.63 6.11
CA LYS A 86 17.68 25.04 4.90
C LYS A 86 16.81 25.72 3.85
N VAL A 87 15.49 25.52 3.91
CA VAL A 87 14.57 26.22 3.00
C VAL A 87 14.53 27.71 3.38
N PRO A 88 14.77 28.64 2.43
CA PRO A 88 14.70 30.06 2.68
C PRO A 88 13.34 30.52 3.22
N ASP A 89 13.34 31.61 3.97
CA ASP A 89 12.14 32.25 4.55
C ASP A 89 11.34 31.35 5.52
N MET A 90 11.92 30.24 5.98
CA MET A 90 11.35 29.37 7.02
C MET A 90 11.84 29.86 8.39
N PRO A 91 10.96 30.41 9.28
CA PRO A 91 11.35 30.82 10.61
C PRO A 91 11.92 29.64 11.41
N ILE A 92 12.92 29.88 12.25
CA ILE A 92 13.59 28.82 13.04
C ILE A 92 12.59 28.08 13.94
N ALA A 93 11.66 28.80 14.57
CA ALA A 93 10.62 28.22 15.42
C ALA A 93 9.68 27.34 14.59
N ALA A 94 9.23 27.80 13.40
CA ALA A 94 8.43 27.01 12.49
C ALA A 94 9.18 25.77 11.97
N ALA A 95 10.48 25.88 11.66
CA ALA A 95 11.29 24.75 11.23
C ALA A 95 11.42 23.68 12.33
N ALA A 96 11.62 24.09 13.60
CA ALA A 96 11.66 23.19 14.73
C ALA A 96 10.32 22.50 14.97
N LEU A 97 9.21 23.26 14.90
CA LEU A 97 7.86 22.75 15.07
C LEU A 97 7.48 21.77 13.94
N ALA A 98 7.83 22.08 12.69
CA ALA A 98 7.62 21.18 11.56
C ALA A 98 8.38 19.85 11.73
N GLY A 99 9.62 19.90 12.20
CA GLY A 99 10.40 18.72 12.52
C GLY A 99 9.78 17.88 13.64
N LEU A 100 9.21 18.52 14.66
CA LEU A 100 8.51 17.84 15.75
C LEU A 100 7.22 17.17 15.25
N PHE A 101 6.38 17.86 14.49
CA PHE A 101 5.17 17.28 13.89
C PHE A 101 5.53 16.05 13.04
N PHE A 102 6.56 16.17 12.21
CA PHE A 102 7.03 15.06 11.40
C PHE A 102 7.49 13.87 12.24
N ALA A 103 8.19 14.10 13.34
CA ALA A 103 8.72 13.04 14.20
C ALA A 103 7.62 12.26 14.92
N VAL A 104 6.49 12.91 15.29
CA VAL A 104 5.42 12.31 16.08
C VAL A 104 4.20 11.88 15.23
N GLU A 105 4.27 12.01 13.91
CA GLU A 105 3.18 11.66 13.00
C GLU A 105 2.83 10.18 13.10
N ASP A 106 1.56 9.88 13.30
CA ASP A 106 1.05 8.52 13.51
C ASP A 106 1.15 7.63 12.25
N ALA A 107 1.11 8.21 11.05
CA ALA A 107 1.31 7.51 9.79
C ALA A 107 2.71 6.84 9.69
N HIS A 108 3.69 7.28 10.49
CA HIS A 108 5.04 6.71 10.53
C HIS A 108 5.12 5.37 11.29
N ALA A 109 4.08 4.96 12.02
CA ALA A 109 4.06 3.68 12.72
C ALA A 109 4.37 2.49 11.81
N TYR A 110 3.75 2.45 10.63
CA TYR A 110 3.97 1.35 9.66
C TYR A 110 5.37 1.39 9.03
N PRO A 111 5.87 2.50 8.45
CA PRO A 111 7.23 2.56 7.92
C PRO A 111 8.30 2.22 8.95
N ALA A 112 8.14 2.65 10.20
CA ALA A 112 9.13 2.41 11.26
C ALA A 112 8.99 1.01 11.89
N GLY A 113 7.77 0.54 12.11
CA GLY A 113 7.50 -0.70 12.85
C GLY A 113 7.37 -1.95 11.98
N TRP A 114 7.02 -1.83 10.71
CA TRP A 114 6.87 -2.96 9.80
C TRP A 114 8.12 -3.14 8.94
N LEU A 115 8.92 -4.18 9.22
CA LEU A 115 10.20 -4.44 8.54
C LEU A 115 10.08 -4.41 7.00
N ALA A 116 9.06 -5.06 6.44
CA ALA A 116 8.85 -5.09 4.99
C ALA A 116 8.56 -3.70 4.37
N ASN A 117 8.24 -2.69 5.20
CA ASN A 117 8.00 -1.32 4.74
C ASN A 117 9.22 -0.40 4.91
N ARG A 118 10.39 -0.90 5.31
CA ARG A 118 11.65 -0.14 5.41
C ARG A 118 12.00 0.59 4.12
N ASN A 119 11.60 0.06 2.98
CA ASN A 119 11.79 0.73 1.69
C ASN A 119 11.25 2.18 1.70
N ALA A 120 10.14 2.44 2.40
CA ALA A 120 9.58 3.79 2.53
C ALA A 120 10.53 4.74 3.28
N LEU A 121 11.15 4.27 4.38
CA LEU A 121 12.15 5.04 5.14
C LEU A 121 13.39 5.35 4.29
N LEU A 122 13.87 4.37 3.53
CA LEU A 122 15.00 4.55 2.62
C LEU A 122 14.67 5.57 1.52
N CYS A 123 13.48 5.48 0.89
CA CYS A 123 13.01 6.48 -0.06
C CYS A 123 12.99 7.88 0.55
N LEU A 124 12.49 8.00 1.78
CA LEU A 124 12.42 9.28 2.49
C LEU A 124 13.81 9.84 2.79
N VAL A 125 14.74 9.02 3.28
CA VAL A 125 16.13 9.43 3.58
C VAL A 125 16.81 9.96 2.31
N PHE A 126 16.83 9.16 1.24
CA PHE A 126 17.51 9.55 0.00
C PHE A 126 16.78 10.67 -0.73
N GLY A 127 15.45 10.68 -0.73
CA GLY A 127 14.65 11.76 -1.32
C GLY A 127 14.83 13.09 -0.57
N THR A 128 14.83 13.08 0.77
CA THR A 128 15.05 14.29 1.57
C THR A 128 16.49 14.79 1.42
N ALA A 129 17.48 13.90 1.41
CA ALA A 129 18.87 14.24 1.14
C ALA A 129 19.05 14.86 -0.26
N THR A 130 18.33 14.34 -1.27
CA THR A 130 18.23 14.93 -2.60
C THR A 130 17.76 16.38 -2.53
N LEU A 131 16.66 16.64 -1.80
CA LEU A 131 16.12 18.00 -1.63
C LEU A 131 17.10 18.94 -0.92
N ILE A 132 17.78 18.48 0.12
CA ILE A 132 18.82 19.28 0.81
C ILE A 132 19.95 19.66 -0.16
N CYS A 133 20.42 18.71 -0.96
CA CYS A 133 21.47 18.95 -1.95
C CYS A 133 20.97 19.90 -3.06
N HIS A 134 19.72 19.73 -3.52
CA HIS A 134 19.09 20.63 -4.48
C HIS A 134 19.02 22.07 -3.95
N VAL A 135 18.54 22.28 -2.73
CA VAL A 135 18.49 23.60 -2.06
C VAL A 135 19.89 24.20 -1.96
N ARG A 136 20.88 23.41 -1.55
CA ARG A 136 22.29 23.87 -1.47
C ARG A 136 22.85 24.23 -2.84
N TRP A 137 22.53 23.46 -3.87
CA TRP A 137 22.92 23.79 -5.23
C TRP A 137 22.34 25.13 -5.67
N ARG A 138 21.05 25.35 -5.45
CA ARG A 138 20.38 26.61 -5.81
C ARG A 138 20.97 27.81 -5.05
N ALA A 139 21.35 27.62 -3.79
CA ALA A 139 21.94 28.67 -2.96
C ALA A 139 23.40 28.99 -3.33
N THR A 140 24.19 28.00 -3.81
CA THR A 140 25.65 28.18 -3.99
C THR A 140 26.10 28.15 -5.46
N GLY A 141 25.26 27.71 -6.39
CA GLY A 141 25.62 27.48 -7.80
C GLY A 141 26.61 26.35 -8.05
N ARG A 142 27.09 25.66 -7.00
CA ARG A 142 28.16 24.63 -7.12
C ARG A 142 27.58 23.33 -7.65
N THR A 143 28.01 22.93 -8.87
CA THR A 143 27.51 21.74 -9.60
C THR A 143 27.69 20.43 -8.84
N ARG A 144 28.67 20.33 -7.92
CA ARG A 144 28.85 19.15 -7.05
C ARG A 144 27.57 18.82 -6.24
N TRP A 145 26.81 19.83 -5.83
CA TRP A 145 25.56 19.61 -5.09
C TRP A 145 24.46 19.08 -5.99
N LEU A 146 24.41 19.50 -7.27
CA LEU A 146 23.50 18.92 -8.25
C LEU A 146 23.88 17.45 -8.52
N ALA A 147 25.17 17.18 -8.78
CA ALA A 147 25.63 15.80 -9.00
C ALA A 147 25.29 14.88 -7.83
N LEU A 148 25.49 15.35 -6.60
CA LEU A 148 25.12 14.59 -5.39
C LEU A 148 23.59 14.43 -5.27
N ALA A 149 22.80 15.45 -5.60
CA ALA A 149 21.35 15.35 -5.59
C ALA A 149 20.86 14.28 -6.60
N LEU A 150 21.41 14.27 -7.81
CA LEU A 150 21.05 13.27 -8.84
C LEU A 150 21.47 11.85 -8.43
N LEU A 151 22.65 11.70 -7.83
CA LEU A 151 23.09 10.41 -7.29
C LEU A 151 22.16 9.90 -6.19
N LEU A 152 21.84 10.74 -5.19
CA LEU A 152 20.94 10.38 -4.10
C LEU A 152 19.53 10.08 -4.59
N PHE A 153 19.04 10.81 -5.59
CA PHE A 153 17.76 10.55 -6.24
C PHE A 153 17.74 9.20 -6.94
N SER A 154 18.80 8.84 -7.65
CA SER A 154 18.96 7.53 -8.30
C SER A 154 18.96 6.39 -7.29
N VAL A 155 19.71 6.54 -6.18
CA VAL A 155 19.70 5.57 -5.07
C VAL A 155 18.30 5.45 -4.47
N GLY A 156 17.61 6.58 -4.28
CA GLY A 156 16.23 6.62 -3.80
C GLY A 156 15.25 5.86 -4.72
N LEU A 157 15.34 6.04 -6.04
CA LEU A 157 14.55 5.28 -7.02
C LEU A 157 14.82 3.77 -6.93
N GLY A 158 16.05 3.37 -6.61
CA GLY A 158 16.40 1.98 -6.30
C GLY A 158 15.87 1.47 -4.96
N CYS A 159 15.43 2.37 -4.06
CA CYS A 159 14.72 2.00 -2.82
C CYS A 159 13.22 1.79 -3.06
N GLY A 160 12.63 2.53 -4.00
CA GLY A 160 11.22 2.39 -4.36
C GLY A 160 10.61 3.63 -5.01
N GLU A 161 9.42 3.43 -5.52
CA GLU A 161 8.62 4.37 -6.29
C GLU A 161 8.25 5.64 -5.50
N ALA A 162 8.17 5.53 -4.15
CA ALA A 162 7.84 6.66 -3.27
C ALA A 162 8.83 7.83 -3.41
N THR A 163 10.07 7.57 -3.84
CA THR A 163 11.09 8.61 -4.11
C THR A 163 10.64 9.63 -5.16
N LEU A 164 9.72 9.27 -6.06
CA LEU A 164 9.10 10.20 -7.01
C LEU A 164 8.40 11.36 -6.29
N GLY A 165 7.97 11.19 -5.03
CA GLY A 165 7.45 12.27 -4.21
C GLY A 165 8.42 13.43 -4.02
N ALA A 166 9.73 13.16 -3.98
CA ALA A 166 10.75 14.22 -3.90
C ALA A 166 10.78 15.11 -5.16
N LEU A 167 10.48 14.55 -6.35
CA LEU A 167 10.39 15.33 -7.59
C LEU A 167 9.30 16.39 -7.50
N GLY A 168 8.19 16.11 -6.81
CA GLY A 168 7.14 17.10 -6.57
C GLY A 168 7.65 18.37 -5.88
N TYR A 169 8.60 18.21 -4.94
CA TYR A 169 9.25 19.35 -4.28
C TYR A 169 10.29 20.06 -5.17
N VAL A 170 11.00 19.34 -6.03
CA VAL A 170 11.89 19.95 -7.02
C VAL A 170 11.07 20.82 -7.99
N VAL A 171 9.93 20.31 -8.46
CA VAL A 171 8.98 21.09 -9.28
C VAL A 171 8.44 22.30 -8.52
N ALA A 172 8.00 22.10 -7.26
CA ALA A 172 7.50 23.18 -6.41
C ALA A 172 8.54 24.30 -6.20
N TRP A 173 9.82 23.93 -6.05
CA TRP A 173 10.92 24.90 -5.96
C TRP A 173 10.99 25.78 -7.20
N GLN A 174 10.98 25.16 -8.39
CA GLN A 174 11.03 25.89 -9.67
C GLN A 174 9.86 26.87 -9.81
N LEU A 175 8.66 26.46 -9.38
CA LEU A 175 7.46 27.27 -9.51
C LEU A 175 7.38 28.42 -8.50
N THR A 176 8.03 28.31 -7.34
CA THR A 176 7.76 29.21 -6.21
C THR A 176 8.97 29.93 -5.67
N MET A 177 10.15 29.29 -5.63
CA MET A 177 11.35 29.83 -5.00
C MET A 177 12.29 30.52 -6.00
N GLU A 178 12.16 30.23 -7.29
CA GLU A 178 12.95 30.88 -8.33
C GLU A 178 12.43 32.27 -8.68
N PRO A 179 13.33 33.25 -8.98
CA PRO A 179 12.93 34.56 -9.48
C PRO A 179 12.07 34.44 -10.74
N LYS A 180 11.05 35.28 -10.86
CA LYS A 180 10.10 35.22 -12.00
C LYS A 180 10.78 35.25 -13.37
N GLN A 181 11.83 36.11 -13.52
CA GLN A 181 12.59 36.24 -14.77
C GLN A 181 13.41 34.98 -15.13
N ALA A 182 13.81 34.21 -14.14
CA ALA A 182 14.62 33.02 -14.33
C ALA A 182 13.80 31.71 -14.49
N ARG A 183 12.50 31.71 -14.15
CA ARG A 183 11.65 30.53 -14.09
C ARG A 183 11.65 29.71 -15.37
N ILE A 184 11.49 30.32 -16.53
CA ILE A 184 11.44 29.62 -17.82
C ILE A 184 12.80 28.98 -18.14
N ARG A 185 13.90 29.71 -17.93
CA ARG A 185 15.26 29.19 -18.14
C ARG A 185 15.62 28.12 -17.08
N SER A 186 15.10 28.24 -15.88
CA SER A 186 15.39 27.28 -14.80
C SER A 186 14.58 25.99 -14.88
N THR A 187 13.55 25.88 -15.74
CA THR A 187 12.85 24.60 -15.97
C THR A 187 13.76 23.51 -16.54
N THR A 188 14.85 23.87 -17.24
CA THR A 188 15.87 22.91 -17.69
C THR A 188 16.52 22.14 -16.55
N VAL A 189 16.44 22.65 -15.32
CA VAL A 189 16.87 21.97 -14.08
C VAL A 189 16.12 20.67 -13.83
N LEU A 190 14.89 20.56 -14.32
CA LEU A 190 14.09 19.34 -14.20
C LEU A 190 14.56 18.23 -15.13
N LEU A 191 15.21 18.57 -16.27
CA LEU A 191 15.61 17.61 -17.31
C LEU A 191 16.48 16.46 -16.77
N PRO A 192 17.54 16.68 -15.96
CA PRO A 192 18.32 15.57 -15.44
C PRO A 192 17.51 14.66 -14.50
N TYR A 193 16.61 15.21 -13.67
CA TYR A 193 15.72 14.39 -12.83
C TYR A 193 14.74 13.57 -13.67
N LEU A 194 14.11 14.19 -14.69
CA LEU A 194 13.20 13.50 -15.61
C LEU A 194 13.95 12.46 -16.44
N GLY A 195 15.18 12.73 -16.84
CA GLY A 195 16.06 11.75 -17.51
C GLY A 195 16.32 10.52 -16.63
N LEU A 196 16.57 10.73 -15.32
CA LEU A 196 16.76 9.63 -14.38
C LEU A 196 15.46 8.84 -14.16
N VAL A 197 14.31 9.51 -14.08
CA VAL A 197 13.00 8.83 -13.97
C VAL A 197 12.72 8.01 -15.23
N PHE A 198 13.00 8.57 -16.42
CA PHE A 198 12.85 7.87 -17.69
C PHE A 198 13.76 6.61 -17.76
N LEU A 199 15.03 6.77 -17.41
CA LEU A 199 15.98 5.66 -17.38
C LEU A 199 15.57 4.59 -16.37
N TRP A 200 15.18 5.00 -15.17
CA TRP A 200 14.65 4.09 -14.15
C TRP A 200 13.40 3.35 -14.65
N ARG A 201 12.48 4.05 -15.32
CA ARG A 201 11.27 3.43 -15.88
C ARG A 201 11.63 2.44 -17.00
N LEU A 202 12.57 2.79 -17.86
CA LEU A 202 13.05 1.89 -18.90
C LEU A 202 13.63 0.60 -18.30
N LEU A 203 14.49 0.72 -17.29
CA LEU A 203 15.03 -0.44 -16.55
C LEU A 203 13.92 -1.25 -15.88
N TYR A 204 12.94 -0.57 -15.28
CA TYR A 204 11.80 -1.19 -14.63
C TYR A 204 11.02 -2.09 -15.60
N ASP A 205 10.74 -1.57 -16.80
CA ASP A 205 9.99 -2.30 -17.83
C ASP A 205 10.82 -3.40 -18.50
N THR A 206 12.07 -3.12 -18.86
CA THR A 206 12.96 -4.11 -19.54
C THR A 206 13.32 -5.30 -18.64
N LEU A 207 13.41 -5.08 -17.34
CA LEU A 207 13.65 -6.15 -16.37
C LEU A 207 12.37 -6.91 -15.95
N GLY A 208 11.21 -6.57 -16.55
CA GLY A 208 9.95 -7.27 -16.32
C GLY A 208 9.26 -6.93 -14.99
N TYR A 209 9.64 -5.82 -14.35
CA TYR A 209 8.92 -5.32 -13.18
C TYR A 209 7.62 -4.60 -13.58
N GLY A 210 6.78 -4.30 -12.63
CA GLY A 210 5.52 -3.58 -12.84
C GLY A 210 4.32 -4.29 -12.23
N ILE A 211 3.17 -3.69 -12.46
CA ILE A 211 1.90 -4.16 -11.95
C ILE A 211 0.94 -4.30 -13.12
N ALA A 212 0.32 -5.49 -13.24
CA ALA A 212 -0.71 -5.79 -14.20
C ALA A 212 -1.72 -6.77 -13.59
N GLY A 213 -2.95 -6.78 -14.09
CA GLY A 213 -3.98 -7.72 -13.65
C GLY A 213 -4.45 -7.50 -12.21
N SER A 214 -4.36 -6.27 -11.69
CA SER A 214 -4.84 -5.88 -10.35
C SER A 214 -5.74 -4.66 -10.43
N ARG A 215 -6.76 -4.60 -9.56
CA ARG A 215 -7.60 -3.41 -9.35
C ARG A 215 -7.01 -2.47 -8.29
N LEU A 216 -6.28 -3.01 -7.33
CA LEU A 216 -5.76 -2.23 -6.20
C LEU A 216 -4.59 -1.35 -6.60
N TYR A 217 -3.83 -1.78 -7.61
CA TYR A 217 -2.68 -1.06 -8.13
C TYR A 217 -2.89 -0.71 -9.60
N VAL A 218 -2.56 0.52 -9.98
CA VAL A 218 -2.70 1.03 -11.36
C VAL A 218 -1.37 1.61 -11.80
N ASP A 219 -0.77 1.02 -12.83
CA ASP A 219 0.44 1.55 -13.44
C ASP A 219 0.12 2.69 -14.41
N PRO A 220 0.54 3.95 -14.12
CA PRO A 220 0.25 5.10 -14.97
C PRO A 220 0.87 4.98 -16.38
N GLY A 221 1.98 4.25 -16.53
CA GLY A 221 2.63 4.04 -17.81
C GLY A 221 1.90 3.05 -18.71
N GLN A 222 1.18 2.08 -18.12
CA GLN A 222 0.41 1.07 -18.86
C GLN A 222 -1.06 1.48 -19.05
N ARG A 223 -1.65 2.19 -18.09
CA ARG A 223 -3.08 2.54 -18.06
C ARG A 223 -3.30 4.00 -17.66
N PRO A 224 -2.86 4.99 -18.47
CA PRO A 224 -2.89 6.40 -18.10
C PRO A 224 -4.30 6.94 -17.82
N LEU A 225 -5.32 6.54 -18.60
CA LEU A 225 -6.70 7.00 -18.40
C LEU A 225 -7.29 6.45 -17.09
N LEU A 226 -7.06 5.16 -16.79
CA LEU A 226 -7.48 4.57 -15.52
C LEU A 226 -6.75 5.23 -14.35
N PHE A 227 -5.46 5.57 -14.52
CA PHE A 227 -4.72 6.29 -13.50
C PHE A 227 -5.32 7.69 -13.22
N LEU A 228 -5.76 8.43 -14.24
CA LEU A 228 -6.44 9.71 -14.04
C LEU A 228 -7.76 9.56 -13.25
N GLN A 229 -8.51 8.50 -13.50
CA GLN A 229 -9.72 8.18 -12.72
C GLN A 229 -9.36 7.86 -11.26
N THR A 230 -8.35 7.00 -11.04
CA THR A 230 -7.89 6.68 -9.69
C THR A 230 -7.26 7.89 -8.98
N LEU A 231 -6.63 8.79 -9.70
CA LEU A 231 -6.13 10.05 -9.16
C LEU A 231 -7.27 10.91 -8.61
N ALA A 232 -8.35 11.08 -9.37
CA ALA A 232 -9.52 11.84 -8.93
C ALA A 232 -10.20 11.21 -7.69
N GLU A 233 -10.22 9.88 -7.60
CA GLU A 233 -10.79 9.13 -6.47
C GLU A 233 -9.87 9.18 -5.22
N ARG A 234 -8.55 8.92 -5.40
CA ARG A 234 -7.64 8.61 -4.29
C ARG A 234 -6.91 9.84 -3.75
N TRP A 235 -6.62 10.83 -4.59
CA TRP A 235 -5.89 12.02 -4.17
C TRP A 235 -6.59 12.80 -3.04
N PRO A 236 -7.91 13.07 -3.09
CA PRO A 236 -8.59 13.76 -2.00
C PRO A 236 -8.55 12.96 -0.69
N VAL A 237 -8.66 11.64 -0.78
CA VAL A 237 -8.64 10.75 0.40
C VAL A 237 -7.26 10.76 1.07
N LEU A 238 -6.18 10.64 0.29
CA LEU A 238 -4.80 10.74 0.78
C LEU A 238 -4.53 12.13 1.38
N PHE A 239 -5.02 13.19 0.74
CA PHE A 239 -4.90 14.54 1.26
C PHE A 239 -5.64 14.70 2.59
N ALA A 240 -6.88 14.22 2.69
CA ALA A 240 -7.65 14.28 3.94
C ALA A 240 -7.01 13.44 5.05
N GLY A 241 -6.49 12.25 4.74
CA GLY A 241 -5.73 11.43 5.68
C GLY A 241 -4.57 12.20 6.30
N GLN A 242 -3.79 12.91 5.47
CA GLN A 242 -2.66 13.72 5.94
C GLN A 242 -3.07 14.86 6.91
N TRP A 243 -4.24 15.48 6.71
CA TRP A 243 -4.65 16.66 7.48
C TRP A 243 -5.55 16.37 8.67
N PHE A 244 -6.27 15.25 8.66
CA PHE A 244 -7.29 14.94 9.68
C PHE A 244 -7.02 13.64 10.42
N GLN A 245 -5.90 12.97 10.14
CA GLN A 245 -5.49 11.69 10.74
C GLN A 245 -6.59 10.62 10.65
N ILE A 246 -7.39 10.68 9.56
CA ILE A 246 -8.39 9.67 9.27
C ILE A 246 -7.67 8.38 8.88
N PRO A 247 -8.01 7.22 9.46
CA PRO A 247 -7.36 5.95 9.12
C PRO A 247 -7.77 5.49 7.71
N ILE A 248 -7.07 6.02 6.69
CA ILE A 248 -7.38 5.75 5.28
C ILE A 248 -7.05 4.32 4.85
N ASP A 249 -6.34 3.56 5.68
CA ASP A 249 -6.12 2.11 5.49
C ASP A 249 -7.45 1.34 5.37
N LEU A 250 -8.51 1.83 6.00
CA LEU A 250 -9.85 1.25 5.92
C LEU A 250 -10.51 1.40 4.54
N TRP A 251 -9.94 2.22 3.64
CA TRP A 251 -10.47 2.44 2.29
C TRP A 251 -10.67 1.13 1.51
N ILE A 252 -9.76 0.17 1.70
CA ILE A 252 -9.82 -1.12 0.99
C ILE A 252 -11.09 -1.93 1.32
N LEU A 253 -11.71 -1.66 2.47
CA LEU A 253 -12.90 -2.36 2.95
C LEU A 253 -14.21 -1.73 2.46
N LEU A 254 -14.13 -0.51 1.95
CA LEU A 254 -15.31 0.24 1.55
C LEU A 254 -15.88 -0.28 0.22
N THR A 255 -17.20 -0.30 0.12
CA THR A 255 -17.92 -0.50 -1.14
C THR A 255 -17.64 0.66 -2.10
N VAL A 256 -17.93 0.48 -3.38
CA VAL A 256 -17.75 1.52 -4.41
C VAL A 256 -18.49 2.81 -4.03
N THR A 257 -19.75 2.70 -3.57
CA THR A 257 -20.56 3.86 -3.14
C THR A 257 -19.93 4.60 -1.96
N GLN A 258 -19.45 3.86 -0.95
CA GLN A 258 -18.78 4.44 0.21
C GLN A 258 -17.46 5.14 -0.17
N ARG A 259 -16.71 4.60 -1.13
CA ARG A 259 -15.48 5.23 -1.65
C ARG A 259 -15.76 6.53 -2.35
N ILE A 260 -16.81 6.58 -3.19
CA ILE A 260 -17.24 7.82 -3.84
C ILE A 260 -17.64 8.85 -2.79
N ALA A 261 -18.45 8.48 -1.81
CA ALA A 261 -18.86 9.36 -0.73
C ALA A 261 -17.67 9.90 0.08
N LEU A 262 -16.71 9.02 0.43
CA LEU A 262 -15.47 9.42 1.12
C LEU A 262 -14.64 10.38 0.28
N SER A 263 -14.48 10.10 -1.03
CA SER A 263 -13.73 10.97 -1.94
C SER A 263 -14.36 12.37 -2.05
N LEU A 264 -15.70 12.45 -2.17
CA LEU A 264 -16.42 13.73 -2.19
C LEU A 264 -16.28 14.49 -0.87
N ALA A 265 -16.47 13.82 0.27
CA ALA A 265 -16.26 14.41 1.59
C ALA A 265 -14.83 14.91 1.76
N SER A 266 -13.85 14.12 1.36
CA SER A 266 -12.42 14.48 1.38
C SER A 266 -12.10 15.68 0.49
N THR A 267 -12.78 15.81 -0.66
CA THR A 267 -12.64 16.98 -1.54
C THR A 267 -13.14 18.26 -0.85
N VAL A 268 -14.27 18.19 -0.14
CA VAL A 268 -14.78 19.33 0.65
C VAL A 268 -13.80 19.70 1.76
N LEU A 269 -13.25 18.71 2.47
CA LEU A 269 -12.24 18.93 3.50
C LEU A 269 -10.97 19.56 2.93
N ALA A 270 -10.51 19.09 1.76
CA ALA A 270 -9.36 19.68 1.07
C ALA A 270 -9.60 21.13 0.69
N ALA A 271 -10.79 21.47 0.17
CA ALA A 271 -11.17 22.84 -0.12
C ALA A 271 -11.17 23.72 1.15
N GLY A 272 -11.63 23.18 2.28
CA GLY A 272 -11.59 23.84 3.58
C GLY A 272 -10.17 24.14 4.06
N ILE A 273 -9.24 23.19 3.91
CA ILE A 273 -7.82 23.38 4.22
C ILE A 273 -7.21 24.45 3.31
N VAL A 274 -7.44 24.39 1.99
CA VAL A 274 -6.95 25.41 1.06
C VAL A 274 -7.47 26.79 1.45
N TRP A 275 -8.77 26.92 1.77
CA TRP A 275 -9.36 28.19 2.23
C TRP A 275 -8.74 28.69 3.53
N LEU A 276 -8.51 27.81 4.50
CA LEU A 276 -7.88 28.15 5.78
C LEU A 276 -6.47 28.72 5.58
N PHE A 277 -5.68 28.08 4.73
CA PHE A 277 -4.28 28.44 4.47
C PHE A 277 -4.12 29.50 3.38
N TRP A 278 -5.19 29.90 2.66
CA TRP A 278 -5.15 30.82 1.53
C TRP A 278 -4.33 32.09 1.76
N PRO A 279 -4.46 32.81 2.91
CA PRO A 279 -3.67 34.02 3.14
C PRO A 279 -2.17 33.74 3.26
N LEU A 280 -1.80 32.56 3.78
CA LEU A 280 -0.41 32.14 3.94
C LEU A 280 0.23 31.80 2.58
N LEU A 281 -0.56 31.32 1.62
CA LEU A 281 -0.11 30.98 0.27
C LEU A 281 0.38 32.20 -0.55
N LYS A 282 0.25 33.42 -0.04
CA LYS A 282 0.92 34.61 -0.61
C LYS A 282 2.45 34.51 -0.47
N ARG A 283 2.96 33.77 0.52
CA ARG A 283 4.39 33.59 0.77
C ARG A 283 4.96 32.50 -0.15
N PRO A 284 6.11 32.72 -0.84
CA PRO A 284 6.73 31.71 -1.71
C PRO A 284 7.01 30.39 -0.97
N VAL A 285 7.54 30.45 0.25
CA VAL A 285 7.84 29.26 1.07
C VAL A 285 6.60 28.45 1.41
N ALA A 286 5.45 29.09 1.66
CA ALA A 286 4.20 28.38 1.92
C ALA A 286 3.67 27.70 0.65
N ARG A 287 3.77 28.36 -0.52
CA ARG A 287 3.45 27.73 -1.81
C ARG A 287 4.37 26.54 -2.12
N PHE A 288 5.66 26.66 -1.80
CA PHE A 288 6.62 25.58 -1.98
C PHE A 288 6.15 24.32 -1.23
N TRP A 289 5.83 24.44 0.05
CA TRP A 289 5.35 23.32 0.85
C TRP A 289 4.00 22.79 0.35
N ALA A 290 3.06 23.67 0.03
CA ALA A 290 1.73 23.27 -0.46
C ALA A 290 1.79 22.54 -1.80
N ILE A 291 2.52 23.07 -2.78
CA ILE A 291 2.66 22.44 -4.11
C ILE A 291 3.46 21.14 -4.01
N GLY A 292 4.56 21.14 -3.23
CA GLY A 292 5.38 19.95 -3.01
C GLY A 292 4.55 18.80 -2.42
N MET A 293 3.76 19.08 -1.37
CA MET A 293 2.82 18.12 -0.78
C MET A 293 1.83 17.59 -1.83
N THR A 294 1.15 18.50 -2.53
CA THR A 294 0.13 18.17 -3.54
C THR A 294 0.68 17.26 -4.63
N LEU A 295 1.85 17.60 -5.18
CA LEU A 295 2.49 16.82 -6.24
C LEU A 295 3.07 15.50 -5.72
N SER A 296 3.53 15.45 -4.47
CA SER A 296 4.06 14.20 -3.89
C SER A 296 2.99 13.13 -3.69
N ILE A 297 1.71 13.50 -3.58
CA ILE A 297 0.57 12.56 -3.50
C ILE A 297 0.28 11.89 -4.85
N VAL A 298 0.59 12.54 -5.97
CA VAL A 298 0.25 12.04 -7.31
C VAL A 298 0.75 10.61 -7.56
N PRO A 299 2.05 10.28 -7.39
CA PRO A 299 2.53 8.91 -7.60
C PRO A 299 1.93 7.90 -6.62
N LEU A 300 1.49 8.33 -5.44
CA LEU A 300 0.89 7.45 -4.42
C LEU A 300 -0.48 6.94 -4.87
N CYS A 301 -1.19 7.67 -5.72
CA CYS A 301 -2.48 7.26 -6.27
C CYS A 301 -2.39 6.03 -7.18
N ALA A 302 -1.19 5.60 -7.58
CA ALA A 302 -0.97 4.31 -8.25
C ALA A 302 -1.30 3.11 -7.33
N ALA A 303 -1.22 3.27 -6.02
CA ALA A 303 -1.63 2.28 -5.01
C ALA A 303 -2.96 2.69 -4.35
N PHE A 304 -3.65 1.72 -3.73
CA PHE A 304 -4.81 2.05 -2.91
C PHE A 304 -4.40 2.89 -1.68
N PRO A 305 -5.27 3.80 -1.21
CA PRO A 305 -4.96 4.69 -0.10
C PRO A 305 -4.56 3.93 1.17
N MET A 306 -3.43 4.33 1.75
CA MET A 306 -2.91 3.82 3.02
C MET A 306 -2.10 4.91 3.71
N ASP A 307 -2.19 5.02 5.04
CA ASP A 307 -1.46 6.02 5.83
C ASP A 307 0.07 5.92 5.64
N ARG A 308 0.60 4.71 5.54
CA ARG A 308 2.04 4.47 5.29
C ARG A 308 2.62 5.11 4.03
N LEU A 309 1.78 5.57 3.11
CA LEU A 309 2.20 6.23 1.88
C LEU A 309 2.50 7.72 2.09
N LEU A 310 2.01 8.34 3.19
CA LEU A 310 2.00 9.78 3.40
C LEU A 310 3.36 10.39 3.78
N ILE A 311 4.45 9.63 3.72
CA ILE A 311 5.79 10.06 4.16
C ILE A 311 6.32 11.33 3.47
N PHE A 312 6.09 11.48 2.14
CA PHE A 312 6.51 12.68 1.42
C PHE A 312 5.49 13.81 1.50
N SER A 313 4.19 13.49 1.56
CA SER A 313 3.16 14.53 1.75
C SER A 313 3.32 15.21 3.11
N GLY A 314 3.71 14.47 4.15
CA GLY A 314 4.02 15.00 5.47
C GLY A 314 5.07 16.11 5.47
N LEU A 315 6.09 16.05 4.61
CA LEU A 315 7.09 17.12 4.49
C LEU A 315 6.43 18.49 4.22
N GLY A 316 5.54 18.55 3.25
CA GLY A 316 4.87 19.79 2.89
C GLY A 316 3.77 20.17 3.86
N ALA A 317 2.99 19.19 4.32
CA ALA A 317 1.90 19.42 5.28
C ALA A 317 2.44 20.05 6.57
N PHE A 318 3.49 19.48 7.16
CA PHE A 318 4.05 20.00 8.43
C PHE A 318 4.83 21.29 8.25
N GLY A 319 5.52 21.50 7.10
CA GLY A 319 6.11 22.78 6.78
C GLY A 319 5.07 23.90 6.69
N LEU A 320 3.94 23.62 6.02
CA LEU A 320 2.84 24.56 5.89
C LEU A 320 2.11 24.78 7.22
N LEU A 321 1.84 23.70 7.97
CA LEU A 321 1.20 23.75 9.29
C LEU A 321 2.02 24.58 10.29
N ALA A 322 3.31 24.31 10.37
CA ALA A 322 4.19 25.05 11.28
C ALA A 322 4.25 26.53 10.95
N LEU A 323 4.30 26.91 9.67
CA LEU A 323 4.18 28.31 9.24
C LEU A 323 2.84 28.93 9.66
N PHE A 324 1.75 28.17 9.58
CA PHE A 324 0.42 28.65 9.98
C PHE A 324 0.30 28.86 11.49
N VAL A 325 0.84 27.91 12.26
CA VAL A 325 0.88 27.99 13.73
C VAL A 325 1.76 29.15 14.17
N ASP A 326 2.98 29.27 13.61
CA ASP A 326 3.90 30.38 13.90
C ASP A 326 3.25 31.74 13.62
N TRP A 327 2.65 31.89 12.46
CA TRP A 327 1.99 33.13 12.06
C TRP A 327 0.82 33.51 12.96
N ASN A 328 -0.04 32.58 13.35
CA ASN A 328 -1.28 32.88 14.09
C ASN A 328 -1.13 32.88 15.60
N LEU A 329 -0.11 32.21 16.16
CA LEU A 329 0.09 32.14 17.61
C LEU A 329 1.26 32.99 18.12
N PHE A 330 2.31 33.16 17.31
CA PHE A 330 3.57 33.78 17.80
C PHE A 330 3.93 35.06 17.06
N ALA A 331 3.72 35.18 15.75
CA ALA A 331 4.24 36.29 14.94
C ALA A 331 3.25 37.42 14.68
N SER A 332 1.94 37.24 14.91
CA SER A 332 0.91 38.21 14.49
C SER A 332 0.10 38.73 15.66
N SER A 333 0.13 40.07 15.88
CA SER A 333 -0.79 40.75 16.78
C SER A 333 -2.24 40.86 16.23
N VAL A 334 -2.47 40.57 14.94
CA VAL A 334 -3.73 40.84 14.20
C VAL A 334 -4.35 39.55 13.65
N SER A 335 -4.10 38.39 14.27
CA SER A 335 -4.76 37.13 13.88
C SER A 335 -6.23 37.14 14.29
N SER A 336 -7.15 36.75 13.39
CA SER A 336 -8.56 36.59 13.74
C SER A 336 -8.75 35.44 14.75
N ARG A 337 -9.69 35.59 15.70
CA ARG A 337 -9.93 34.63 16.78
C ARG A 337 -10.17 33.21 16.26
N TRP A 338 -10.88 33.07 15.14
CA TRP A 338 -11.17 31.75 14.58
C TRP A 338 -9.91 31.07 13.98
N ARG A 339 -8.99 31.82 13.32
CA ARG A 339 -7.72 31.27 12.83
C ARG A 339 -6.80 30.84 13.95
N ARG A 340 -6.78 31.62 15.04
CA ARG A 340 -6.03 31.26 16.24
C ARG A 340 -6.56 29.95 16.85
N ARG A 341 -7.89 29.78 16.93
CA ARG A 341 -8.52 28.53 17.36
C ARG A 341 -8.20 27.36 16.44
N ALA A 342 -8.25 27.56 15.13
CA ALA A 342 -7.87 26.56 14.14
C ALA A 342 -6.38 26.16 14.27
N ALA A 343 -5.47 27.13 14.49
CA ALA A 343 -4.06 26.87 14.73
C ALA A 343 -3.83 26.02 16.00
N ILE A 344 -4.55 26.32 17.09
CA ILE A 344 -4.50 25.53 18.33
C ILE A 344 -5.04 24.12 18.08
N ALA A 345 -6.17 23.98 17.40
CA ALA A 345 -6.76 22.68 17.10
C ALA A 345 -5.83 21.79 16.28
N LEU A 346 -5.21 22.35 15.21
CA LEU A 346 -4.25 21.65 14.38
C LEU A 346 -2.93 21.34 15.12
N LEU A 347 -2.46 22.23 15.99
CA LEU A 347 -1.32 21.99 16.86
C LEU A 347 -1.58 20.80 17.81
N LEU A 348 -2.76 20.73 18.40
CA LEU A 348 -3.15 19.63 19.27
C LEU A 348 -3.30 18.33 18.48
N LEU A 349 -3.90 18.39 17.29
CA LEU A 349 -4.13 17.22 16.44
C LEU A 349 -2.80 16.60 15.99
N HIS A 350 -1.90 17.40 15.41
CA HIS A 350 -0.61 16.93 14.87
C HIS A 350 0.55 16.92 15.88
N GLY A 351 0.32 17.34 17.11
CA GLY A 351 1.28 17.23 18.20
C GLY A 351 0.89 16.10 19.17
N PRO A 352 0.27 16.43 20.31
CA PRO A 352 0.01 15.44 21.36
C PRO A 352 -0.93 14.31 20.92
N ILE A 353 -1.97 14.61 20.10
CA ILE A 353 -2.90 13.56 19.63
C ILE A 353 -2.18 12.62 18.67
N ALA A 354 -1.42 13.15 17.70
CA ALA A 354 -0.61 12.33 16.79
C ALA A 354 0.37 11.42 17.54
N ALA A 355 1.05 11.95 18.57
CA ALA A 355 1.96 11.17 19.39
C ALA A 355 1.27 9.99 20.10
N VAL A 356 0.06 10.22 20.64
CA VAL A 356 -0.76 9.14 21.25
C VAL A 356 -1.18 8.11 20.20
N LEU A 357 -1.63 8.57 19.02
CA LEU A 357 -2.02 7.70 17.93
C LEU A 357 -0.83 6.90 17.38
N LEU A 358 0.36 7.50 17.29
CA LEU A 358 1.60 6.79 16.88
C LEU A 358 1.88 5.61 17.81
N VAL A 359 1.79 5.81 19.12
CA VAL A 359 1.95 4.73 20.12
C VAL A 359 0.85 3.69 19.94
N GLY A 360 -0.41 4.10 19.81
CA GLY A 360 -1.55 3.20 19.62
C GLY A 360 -1.40 2.34 18.36
N ARG A 361 -1.02 2.94 17.23
CA ARG A 361 -0.76 2.21 15.98
C ARG A 361 0.42 1.26 16.10
N THR A 362 1.49 1.66 16.78
CA THR A 362 2.66 0.79 17.00
C THR A 362 2.29 -0.44 17.82
N ILE A 363 1.48 -0.28 18.88
CA ILE A 363 0.96 -1.38 19.67
C ILE A 363 -0.02 -2.25 18.85
N GLY A 364 -0.76 -1.66 17.92
CA GLY A 364 -1.69 -2.37 17.04
C GLY A 364 -1.04 -3.20 15.93
N LEU A 365 0.22 -2.92 15.55
CA LEU A 365 0.92 -3.64 14.48
C LEU A 365 1.01 -5.16 14.71
N PRO A 366 1.38 -5.67 15.91
CA PRO A 366 1.36 -7.11 16.17
C PRO A 366 -0.02 -7.74 16.01
N MET A 367 -1.10 -7.03 16.41
CA MET A 367 -2.48 -7.52 16.23
C MET A 367 -2.84 -7.66 14.74
N PHE A 368 -2.35 -6.76 13.89
CA PHE A 368 -2.49 -6.86 12.45
C PHE A 368 -1.70 -8.06 11.90
N GLY A 369 -0.46 -8.27 12.36
CA GLY A 369 0.33 -9.46 12.04
C GLY A 369 -0.36 -10.76 12.46
N ASP A 370 -0.98 -10.78 13.63
CA ASP A 370 -1.72 -11.94 14.13
C ASP A 370 -2.92 -12.31 13.25
N PHE A 371 -3.58 -11.35 12.60
CA PHE A 371 -4.63 -11.63 11.63
C PHE A 371 -4.14 -12.52 10.49
N PHE A 372 -2.95 -12.24 9.95
CA PHE A 372 -2.36 -13.05 8.85
C PHE A 372 -1.85 -14.41 9.33
N THR A 373 -1.33 -14.48 10.55
CA THR A 373 -0.76 -15.72 11.09
C THR A 373 -1.80 -16.61 11.80
N ALA A 374 -2.94 -16.05 12.20
CA ALA A 374 -3.99 -16.77 12.90
C ALA A 374 -4.54 -17.97 12.10
N ALA A 375 -4.65 -17.82 10.77
CA ALA A 375 -5.07 -18.90 9.90
C ALA A 375 -4.10 -20.11 9.95
N ALA A 376 -2.80 -19.85 10.03
CA ALA A 376 -1.79 -20.90 10.17
C ALA A 376 -1.87 -21.58 11.56
N ARG A 377 -1.91 -20.78 12.63
CA ARG A 377 -1.92 -21.26 14.02
C ARG A 377 -3.20 -22.00 14.40
N ARG A 378 -4.33 -21.63 13.81
CA ARG A 378 -5.67 -22.16 14.14
C ARG A 378 -6.21 -23.14 13.11
N SER A 379 -5.42 -23.48 12.09
CA SER A 379 -5.76 -24.54 11.13
C SER A 379 -5.36 -25.91 11.68
N PRO A 380 -5.96 -27.00 11.15
CA PRO A 380 -5.62 -28.35 11.56
C PRO A 380 -4.12 -28.62 11.58
N SER A 381 -3.63 -29.44 12.49
CA SER A 381 -2.22 -29.83 12.66
C SER A 381 -2.09 -31.34 12.54
N GLY A 382 -0.93 -31.81 12.07
CA GLY A 382 -0.61 -33.24 11.92
C GLY A 382 0.30 -33.48 10.71
N PRO A 383 1.04 -34.58 10.67
CA PRO A 383 1.96 -34.91 9.56
C PRO A 383 1.23 -35.17 8.24
N GLU A 384 -0.03 -35.65 8.29
CA GLU A 384 -0.87 -35.94 7.13
C GLU A 384 -1.15 -34.72 6.27
N ILE A 385 -1.09 -33.51 6.86
CA ILE A 385 -1.33 -32.21 6.17
C ILE A 385 -0.41 -32.05 4.96
N ALA A 386 0.82 -32.51 5.04
CA ALA A 386 1.79 -32.37 3.94
C ALA A 386 1.33 -33.06 2.64
N GLN A 387 0.38 -34.00 2.72
CA GLN A 387 -0.20 -34.68 1.58
C GLN A 387 -1.57 -34.12 1.18
N GLN A 388 -2.18 -33.28 2.00
CA GLN A 388 -3.53 -32.75 1.81
C GLN A 388 -3.54 -31.44 0.99
N THR A 389 -4.66 -31.20 0.32
CA THR A 389 -5.06 -29.91 -0.21
C THR A 389 -6.07 -29.26 0.75
N PHE A 390 -5.76 -28.06 1.27
CA PHE A 390 -6.71 -27.29 2.05
C PHE A 390 -7.67 -26.57 1.11
N VAL A 391 -8.95 -26.89 1.20
CA VAL A 391 -10.01 -26.28 0.39
C VAL A 391 -10.77 -25.26 1.24
N TYR A 392 -10.55 -23.99 0.98
CA TYR A 392 -11.24 -22.90 1.65
C TYR A 392 -12.55 -22.60 0.90
N VAL A 393 -13.66 -22.97 1.49
CA VAL A 393 -14.99 -22.79 0.89
C VAL A 393 -15.34 -21.30 0.83
N ASN A 394 -15.00 -20.55 1.90
CA ASN A 394 -14.94 -19.11 1.93
C ASN A 394 -13.60 -18.70 2.55
N GLY A 395 -12.88 -17.81 1.93
CA GLY A 395 -11.58 -17.37 2.42
C GLY A 395 -11.23 -15.96 1.92
N ASN A 396 -10.20 -15.37 2.52
CA ASN A 396 -9.58 -14.15 2.01
C ASN A 396 -8.20 -14.51 1.46
N ASP A 397 -7.78 -13.87 0.37
CA ASP A 397 -6.52 -14.15 -0.31
C ASP A 397 -5.32 -14.12 0.64
N PHE A 398 -5.26 -13.14 1.54
CA PHE A 398 -4.14 -13.00 2.46
C PHE A 398 -4.05 -14.14 3.48
N PRO A 399 -5.03 -14.39 4.36
CA PRO A 399 -4.96 -15.49 5.32
C PRO A 399 -4.78 -16.85 4.66
N VAL A 400 -5.39 -17.10 3.49
CA VAL A 400 -5.26 -18.36 2.75
C VAL A 400 -3.81 -18.60 2.32
N VAL A 401 -3.20 -17.61 1.66
CA VAL A 401 -1.81 -17.67 1.21
C VAL A 401 -0.86 -17.75 2.41
N TYR A 402 -1.02 -16.85 3.39
CA TYR A 402 -0.13 -16.78 4.55
C TYR A 402 -0.22 -18.02 5.44
N SER A 403 -1.36 -18.71 5.49
CA SER A 403 -1.49 -19.95 6.29
C SER A 403 -0.42 -20.98 5.93
N ARG A 404 -0.14 -21.17 4.63
CA ARG A 404 0.90 -22.09 4.16
C ARG A 404 2.30 -21.50 4.31
N VAL A 405 2.49 -20.21 4.03
CA VAL A 405 3.79 -19.53 4.15
C VAL A 405 4.32 -19.57 5.57
N VAL A 406 3.47 -19.24 6.54
CA VAL A 406 3.85 -19.22 7.97
C VAL A 406 4.23 -20.60 8.45
N ARG A 407 3.49 -21.64 8.04
CA ARG A 407 3.85 -23.04 8.39
C ARG A 407 5.22 -23.43 7.86
N ILE A 408 5.50 -23.12 6.58
CA ILE A 408 6.82 -23.39 5.99
C ILE A 408 7.92 -22.64 6.73
N ALA A 409 7.70 -21.36 7.07
CA ALA A 409 8.66 -20.54 7.79
C ALA A 409 8.95 -21.07 9.20
N ASN A 410 7.95 -21.65 9.86
CA ASN A 410 8.10 -22.25 11.20
C ASN A 410 8.64 -23.69 11.17
N GLY A 411 8.80 -24.30 9.98
CA GLY A 411 9.14 -25.73 9.88
C GLY A 411 7.98 -26.70 10.16
N ASP A 412 6.74 -26.16 10.24
CA ASP A 412 5.53 -26.94 10.47
C ASP A 412 5.07 -27.68 9.19
N PRO A 413 4.38 -28.83 9.31
CA PRO A 413 3.74 -29.47 8.17
C PRO A 413 2.81 -28.50 7.45
N ALA A 414 3.05 -28.26 6.17
CA ALA A 414 2.28 -27.34 5.35
C ALA A 414 1.49 -28.13 4.28
N PRO A 415 0.23 -27.73 3.96
CA PRO A 415 -0.55 -28.42 2.96
C PRO A 415 0.15 -28.42 1.59
N ARG A 416 0.01 -29.54 0.86
CA ARG A 416 0.57 -29.67 -0.49
C ARG A 416 0.11 -28.53 -1.39
N ARG A 417 -1.18 -28.18 -1.32
CA ARG A 417 -1.81 -27.08 -2.04
C ARG A 417 -2.87 -26.39 -1.18
N VAL A 418 -3.26 -25.21 -1.62
CA VAL A 418 -4.42 -24.50 -1.11
C VAL A 418 -5.39 -24.22 -2.27
N ALA A 419 -6.68 -24.27 -2.03
CA ALA A 419 -7.72 -23.98 -3.00
C ALA A 419 -8.74 -23.05 -2.37
N GLN A 420 -8.83 -21.82 -2.87
CA GLN A 420 -9.85 -20.86 -2.46
C GLN A 420 -11.00 -20.93 -3.45
N LEU A 421 -12.20 -21.27 -2.99
CA LEU A 421 -13.37 -21.40 -3.86
C LEU A 421 -14.16 -20.10 -3.93
N ALA A 422 -14.38 -19.40 -2.82
CA ALA A 422 -15.07 -18.11 -2.77
C ALA A 422 -14.43 -17.16 -1.74
N SER A 423 -14.84 -15.90 -1.78
CA SER A 423 -14.45 -14.90 -0.78
C SER A 423 -15.28 -15.04 0.50
N MET A 424 -14.71 -14.61 1.62
CA MET A 424 -15.42 -14.55 2.90
C MET A 424 -16.22 -13.25 3.10
N THR A 425 -16.07 -12.26 2.22
CA THR A 425 -16.67 -10.93 2.38
C THR A 425 -18.16 -10.90 2.08
N ASP A 426 -18.67 -11.91 1.40
CA ASP A 426 -20.07 -12.02 1.02
C ASP A 426 -20.73 -13.28 1.60
N THR A 427 -22.06 -13.28 1.63
CA THR A 427 -22.86 -14.46 1.95
C THR A 427 -22.80 -15.46 0.80
N ASN A 428 -22.34 -16.67 1.08
CA ASN A 428 -22.13 -17.70 0.08
C ASN A 428 -23.16 -18.82 0.24
N ARG A 429 -23.94 -19.10 -0.81
CA ARG A 429 -24.75 -20.33 -0.90
C ARG A 429 -23.90 -21.42 -1.51
N ILE A 430 -23.73 -22.53 -0.81
CA ILE A 430 -22.95 -23.68 -1.23
C ILE A 430 -23.90 -24.84 -1.43
N TYR A 431 -24.08 -25.28 -2.66
CA TYR A 431 -24.94 -26.38 -3.07
C TYR A 431 -24.10 -27.57 -3.49
N ARG A 432 -24.34 -28.74 -2.92
CA ARG A 432 -23.69 -29.98 -3.34
C ARG A 432 -24.53 -30.66 -4.41
N LYS A 433 -24.07 -30.59 -5.67
CA LYS A 433 -24.77 -31.15 -6.81
C LYS A 433 -24.71 -32.69 -6.83
N ASP A 434 -23.52 -33.23 -6.61
CA ASP A 434 -23.25 -34.68 -6.64
C ASP A 434 -22.03 -35.03 -5.76
N ARG A 435 -21.47 -36.24 -5.93
CA ARG A 435 -20.31 -36.73 -5.18
C ARG A 435 -19.03 -35.95 -5.44
N TYR A 436 -18.92 -35.26 -6.57
CA TYR A 436 -17.70 -34.60 -7.05
C TYR A 436 -17.84 -33.10 -7.17
N THR A 437 -19.05 -32.54 -7.05
CA THR A 437 -19.34 -31.18 -7.50
C THR A 437 -19.99 -30.33 -6.42
N LEU A 438 -19.38 -29.17 -6.15
CA LEU A 438 -19.99 -28.06 -5.40
C LEU A 438 -20.32 -26.90 -6.35
N VAL A 439 -21.47 -26.28 -6.14
CA VAL A 439 -21.84 -25.02 -6.77
C VAL A 439 -21.87 -23.94 -5.72
N ILE A 440 -21.17 -22.83 -5.97
CA ILE A 440 -21.11 -21.69 -5.06
C ILE A 440 -21.71 -20.47 -5.73
N THR A 441 -22.60 -19.81 -5.02
CA THR A 441 -23.30 -18.60 -5.47
C THR A 441 -23.20 -17.54 -4.36
N PRO A 442 -22.28 -16.58 -4.46
CA PRO A 442 -22.22 -15.42 -3.56
C PRO A 442 -23.43 -14.52 -3.79
N GLY A 443 -23.88 -13.78 -2.76
CA GLY A 443 -25.04 -12.89 -2.82
C GLY A 443 -24.91 -11.80 -3.88
N ASP A 444 -23.73 -11.12 -3.89
CA ASP A 444 -23.42 -10.05 -4.85
C ASP A 444 -22.55 -10.54 -6.03
N GLY A 445 -22.37 -11.86 -6.15
CA GLY A 445 -21.47 -12.49 -7.12
C GLY A 445 -20.00 -12.42 -6.72
N PHE A 446 -19.16 -13.18 -7.40
CA PHE A 446 -17.72 -13.17 -7.18
C PHE A 446 -17.12 -11.81 -7.53
N LEU A 447 -15.99 -11.45 -6.90
CA LEU A 447 -15.26 -10.20 -7.14
C LEU A 447 -16.10 -8.92 -6.87
N ALA A 448 -17.14 -9.01 -6.04
CA ALA A 448 -17.93 -7.86 -5.65
C ALA A 448 -17.11 -6.88 -4.80
N HIS A 449 -16.32 -7.40 -3.89
CA HIS A 449 -15.50 -6.59 -3.00
C HIS A 449 -14.16 -6.23 -3.65
N PRO A 450 -13.68 -4.98 -3.47
CA PRO A 450 -12.40 -4.57 -4.04
C PRO A 450 -11.19 -5.40 -3.60
N VAL A 451 -11.20 -5.90 -2.37
CA VAL A 451 -10.12 -6.76 -1.85
C VAL A 451 -10.01 -8.08 -2.64
N ASP A 452 -11.12 -8.60 -3.16
CA ASP A 452 -11.13 -9.83 -3.95
C ASP A 452 -10.50 -9.63 -5.35
N ARG A 453 -10.26 -8.37 -5.73
CA ARG A 453 -9.66 -7.99 -7.02
C ARG A 453 -8.16 -7.67 -6.92
N LEU A 454 -7.48 -8.14 -5.86
CA LEU A 454 -6.03 -8.01 -5.75
C LEU A 454 -5.32 -8.64 -6.96
N PHE A 455 -5.82 -9.79 -7.43
CA PHE A 455 -5.28 -10.56 -8.55
C PHE A 455 -6.21 -10.54 -9.78
N ALA A 456 -7.18 -9.65 -9.84
CA ALA A 456 -8.10 -9.52 -10.96
C ALA A 456 -8.26 -8.05 -11.38
N SER A 457 -8.07 -7.78 -12.68
CA SER A 457 -8.33 -6.44 -13.24
C SER A 457 -9.83 -6.19 -13.41
N GLU A 458 -10.23 -4.92 -13.57
CA GLU A 458 -11.61 -4.55 -13.89
C GLU A 458 -12.05 -5.04 -15.27
N ASP A 459 -11.09 -5.18 -16.20
CA ASP A 459 -11.38 -5.59 -17.57
C ASP A 459 -11.57 -7.10 -17.70
N ARG A 460 -11.24 -7.86 -16.64
CA ARG A 460 -11.48 -9.30 -16.66
C ARG A 460 -12.96 -9.58 -16.66
N ARG A 461 -13.48 -9.93 -17.84
CA ARG A 461 -14.85 -10.39 -18.04
C ARG A 461 -14.89 -11.90 -18.08
N PHE A 462 -15.95 -12.45 -17.52
CA PHE A 462 -16.27 -13.87 -17.59
C PHE A 462 -17.55 -14.06 -18.40
N HIS A 463 -17.67 -15.26 -18.97
CA HIS A 463 -18.85 -15.68 -19.73
C HIS A 463 -19.37 -16.97 -19.12
N SER A 464 -20.66 -17.21 -19.27
CA SER A 464 -21.25 -18.51 -18.94
C SER A 464 -20.59 -19.59 -19.80
N GLY A 465 -20.15 -20.68 -19.15
CA GLY A 465 -19.40 -21.76 -19.78
C GLY A 465 -17.88 -21.62 -19.73
N ASP A 466 -17.31 -20.47 -19.25
CA ASP A 466 -15.87 -20.34 -19.05
C ASP A 466 -15.37 -21.41 -18.07
N ARG A 467 -14.30 -22.13 -18.48
CA ARG A 467 -13.68 -23.20 -17.70
C ARG A 467 -12.26 -22.87 -17.32
N ILE A 468 -11.95 -23.04 -16.05
CA ILE A 468 -10.64 -22.77 -15.47
C ILE A 468 -10.15 -24.04 -14.78
N ASP A 469 -9.11 -24.67 -15.35
CA ASP A 469 -8.50 -25.87 -14.78
C ASP A 469 -7.56 -25.53 -13.63
N ARG A 470 -7.67 -26.31 -12.57
CA ARG A 470 -6.74 -26.34 -11.43
C ARG A 470 -6.33 -27.78 -11.13
N PRO A 471 -5.20 -28.02 -10.44
CA PRO A 471 -4.72 -29.39 -10.22
C PRO A 471 -5.75 -30.33 -9.58
N ASP A 472 -6.56 -29.84 -8.66
CA ASP A 472 -7.50 -30.66 -7.89
C ASP A 472 -8.94 -30.56 -8.37
N TYR A 473 -9.29 -29.52 -9.18
CA TYR A 473 -10.65 -29.26 -9.66
C TYR A 473 -10.69 -28.46 -10.96
N GLN A 474 -11.81 -28.45 -11.62
CA GLN A 474 -12.19 -27.54 -12.70
C GLN A 474 -13.29 -26.61 -12.18
N ALA A 475 -13.11 -25.29 -12.35
CA ALA A 475 -14.15 -24.29 -12.11
C ALA A 475 -14.85 -23.96 -13.42
N GLU A 476 -16.19 -24.01 -13.46
CA GLU A 476 -17.02 -23.64 -14.60
C GLU A 476 -17.97 -22.51 -14.19
N VAL A 477 -17.94 -21.39 -14.89
CA VAL A 477 -18.84 -20.26 -14.67
C VAL A 477 -20.22 -20.61 -15.21
N LEU A 478 -21.21 -20.76 -14.33
CA LEU A 478 -22.57 -21.12 -14.72
C LEU A 478 -23.38 -19.90 -15.14
N SER A 479 -23.17 -18.76 -14.48
CA SER A 479 -23.84 -17.49 -14.80
C SER A 479 -22.97 -16.32 -14.42
N VAL A 480 -23.25 -15.16 -15.02
CA VAL A 480 -22.53 -13.90 -14.80
C VAL A 480 -23.49 -12.80 -14.35
N THR A 481 -22.95 -11.82 -13.63
CA THR A 481 -23.63 -10.57 -13.26
C THR A 481 -23.70 -9.63 -14.48
N GLN A 482 -24.49 -8.55 -14.39
CA GLN A 482 -24.60 -7.55 -15.46
C GLN A 482 -23.26 -6.90 -15.83
N ASP A 483 -22.34 -6.77 -14.87
CA ASP A 483 -21.00 -6.20 -15.05
C ASP A 483 -19.95 -7.24 -15.46
N GLY A 484 -20.36 -8.49 -15.81
CA GLY A 484 -19.49 -9.54 -16.35
C GLY A 484 -18.61 -10.23 -15.30
N ARG A 485 -18.98 -10.19 -14.03
CA ARG A 485 -18.36 -11.00 -12.97
C ARG A 485 -19.07 -12.35 -12.86
N PRO A 486 -18.42 -13.43 -12.40
CA PRO A 486 -19.13 -14.69 -12.14
C PRO A 486 -20.20 -14.49 -11.06
N ALA A 487 -21.43 -14.91 -11.33
CA ALA A 487 -22.53 -14.92 -10.38
C ALA A 487 -22.65 -16.28 -9.67
N SER A 488 -22.48 -17.37 -10.42
CA SER A 488 -22.49 -18.74 -9.88
C SER A 488 -21.43 -19.57 -10.57
N VAL A 489 -20.71 -20.40 -9.81
CA VAL A 489 -19.59 -21.22 -10.31
C VAL A 489 -19.71 -22.65 -9.80
N SER A 490 -19.53 -23.60 -10.70
CA SER A 490 -19.43 -25.03 -10.39
C SER A 490 -17.96 -25.43 -10.23
N PHE A 491 -17.66 -26.14 -9.17
CA PHE A 491 -16.33 -26.70 -8.86
C PHE A 491 -16.41 -28.21 -8.91
N GLN A 492 -15.94 -28.80 -10.00
CA GLN A 492 -15.89 -30.25 -10.20
C GLN A 492 -14.51 -30.76 -9.79
N PHE A 493 -14.44 -31.49 -8.69
CA PHE A 493 -13.21 -32.10 -8.17
C PHE A 493 -12.88 -33.39 -8.92
N ARG A 494 -11.58 -33.71 -9.03
CA ARG A 494 -11.08 -34.91 -9.73
C ARG A 494 -11.34 -36.22 -8.95
N GLY A 495 -11.53 -36.11 -7.64
CA GLY A 495 -11.92 -37.21 -6.74
C GLY A 495 -13.22 -36.88 -6.00
N PRO A 496 -13.75 -37.85 -5.24
CA PRO A 496 -14.90 -37.61 -4.37
C PRO A 496 -14.61 -36.49 -3.37
N LEU A 497 -15.63 -35.73 -3.01
CA LEU A 497 -15.45 -34.61 -2.05
C LEU A 497 -15.05 -35.10 -0.65
N GLU A 498 -15.35 -36.36 -0.32
CA GLU A 498 -14.94 -37.04 0.92
C GLU A 498 -13.51 -37.60 0.89
N ASP A 499 -12.75 -37.39 -0.20
CA ASP A 499 -11.39 -37.90 -0.30
C ASP A 499 -10.53 -37.35 0.85
N PRO A 500 -9.83 -38.18 1.63
CA PRO A 500 -8.99 -37.73 2.76
C PRO A 500 -7.86 -36.77 2.37
N SER A 501 -7.50 -36.73 1.08
CA SER A 501 -6.54 -35.74 0.55
C SER A 501 -7.10 -34.31 0.46
N LEU A 502 -8.41 -34.17 0.60
CA LEU A 502 -9.10 -32.86 0.62
C LEU A 502 -9.50 -32.52 2.05
N ARG A 503 -9.00 -31.42 2.58
CA ARG A 503 -9.40 -30.91 3.88
C ARG A 503 -10.22 -29.65 3.69
N TRP A 504 -11.53 -29.79 3.98
CA TRP A 504 -12.51 -28.73 3.79
C TRP A 504 -12.50 -27.77 4.96
N LEU A 505 -12.30 -26.47 4.69
CA LEU A 505 -12.16 -25.44 5.71
C LEU A 505 -13.07 -24.26 5.38
N TYR A 506 -13.58 -23.61 6.41
CA TYR A 506 -14.31 -22.35 6.26
C TYR A 506 -13.97 -21.40 7.40
N TRP A 507 -14.05 -20.13 7.10
CA TRP A 507 -13.83 -19.08 8.06
C TRP A 507 -15.13 -18.74 8.77
N LYS A 508 -15.16 -18.85 10.10
CA LYS A 508 -16.30 -18.50 10.96
C LYS A 508 -15.77 -18.02 12.31
N ASP A 509 -16.39 -16.97 12.88
CA ASP A 509 -16.09 -16.44 14.22
C ASP A 509 -14.58 -16.21 14.45
N ARG A 510 -13.90 -15.66 13.44
CA ARG A 510 -12.44 -15.42 13.42
C ARG A 510 -11.59 -16.70 13.55
N ARG A 511 -12.15 -17.84 13.26
CA ARG A 511 -11.47 -19.14 13.29
C ARG A 511 -11.61 -19.84 11.96
N LEU A 512 -10.60 -20.60 11.64
CA LEU A 512 -10.63 -21.53 10.53
C LEU A 512 -11.11 -22.87 11.10
N LEU A 513 -12.29 -23.31 10.67
CA LEU A 513 -12.95 -24.52 11.14
C LEU A 513 -13.08 -25.53 10.00
N GLU A 514 -13.24 -26.79 10.33
CA GLU A 514 -13.59 -27.81 9.35
C GLU A 514 -15.01 -27.61 8.83
N PHE A 515 -15.14 -27.59 7.51
CA PHE A 515 -16.42 -27.39 6.85
C PHE A 515 -17.13 -28.74 6.65
N PRO A 516 -18.28 -28.94 7.28
CA PRO A 516 -19.07 -30.16 7.05
C PRO A 516 -19.72 -30.09 5.65
N LEU A 517 -19.35 -31.02 4.77
CA LEU A 517 -19.95 -31.12 3.45
C LEU A 517 -21.47 -31.33 3.56
N PRO A 518 -22.30 -30.57 2.83
CA PRO A 518 -23.73 -30.81 2.80
C PRO A 518 -24.04 -32.16 2.14
N LYS A 519 -25.21 -32.72 2.43
CA LYS A 519 -25.71 -33.92 1.73
C LYS A 519 -25.86 -33.63 0.23
N VAL A 520 -25.68 -34.64 -0.61
CA VAL A 520 -25.95 -34.52 -2.05
C VAL A 520 -27.38 -34.01 -2.27
N GLY A 521 -27.53 -33.02 -3.13
CA GLY A 521 -28.82 -32.37 -3.41
C GLY A 521 -29.22 -31.28 -2.38
N SER A 522 -28.39 -31.02 -1.36
CA SER A 522 -28.68 -29.99 -0.34
C SER A 522 -27.74 -28.79 -0.43
N SER A 523 -28.14 -27.68 0.18
CA SER A 523 -27.33 -26.46 0.26
C SER A 523 -27.18 -25.94 1.69
N VAL A 524 -26.08 -25.23 1.93
CA VAL A 524 -25.82 -24.50 3.18
C VAL A 524 -25.53 -23.04 2.82
N LEU A 525 -25.94 -22.13 3.70
CA LEU A 525 -25.68 -20.69 3.59
C LEU A 525 -24.58 -20.34 4.61
N LEU A 526 -23.47 -19.78 4.12
CA LEU A 526 -22.43 -19.20 4.95
C LEU A 526 -22.56 -17.69 4.91
N SER A 527 -22.79 -17.07 6.06
CA SER A 527 -22.84 -15.61 6.16
C SER A 527 -21.49 -14.98 5.86
N GLY A 528 -21.51 -13.83 5.20
CA GLY A 528 -20.32 -13.01 5.01
C GLY A 528 -19.74 -12.54 6.34
N ILE A 529 -18.43 -12.34 6.38
CA ILE A 529 -17.69 -11.96 7.58
C ILE A 529 -17.03 -10.61 7.33
N SER A 530 -17.16 -9.69 8.29
CA SER A 530 -16.37 -8.45 8.26
C SER A 530 -14.88 -8.77 8.40
N LEU A 531 -14.06 -8.17 7.51
CA LEU A 531 -12.59 -8.34 7.50
C LEU A 531 -11.94 -7.80 8.79
N PHE A 532 -12.60 -6.88 9.48
CA PHE A 532 -12.10 -6.30 10.73
C PHE A 532 -13.11 -6.40 11.86
N PRO A 533 -12.63 -6.73 13.03
CA PRO A 533 -13.42 -6.79 14.24
C PRO A 533 -13.41 -5.41 14.90
N PHE A 534 -14.32 -4.55 14.51
CA PHE A 534 -14.68 -3.42 15.36
C PHE A 534 -16.10 -3.61 15.82
#